data_2d91f83b97475f09117ad9a379388672
#
_entry.id   2d91f83b97475f09117ad9a379388672
#
_cell.length_a   1.000
_cell.length_b   1.000
_cell.length_c   1.000
_cell.angle_alpha   90.00
_cell.angle_beta   90.00
_cell.angle_gamma   90.00
#
_symmetry.space_group_name_H-M   'P 1'
#
loop_
_entity.id
_entity.type
_entity.pdbx_description
1 polymer ?
#
loop_
_entity_poly.entity_id
_entity_poly.type
_entity_poly.pdbx_seq_one_letter_code
_entity_poly.pdbx_strand_id
1 'polypeptide(L)'
;AIRRQRQMCIRDRLEGLPVSVFDTVHDKLHFTKGALELIDTLHAHGWKVGVVSGGFHEVVDKLAAEGHIDYWIANRLEVADGRLTGKVLGEIVCKTVKLHALRKWAKQLDIPMSQTVAVGDGANDIPMIQAASLGIAFCAKPKTQLAADEAINDRDLMHVLDYLRR
;
A
#
# COMPACT_ATOMS: atom_id res chain seq x y z
N ALA A 1 20.13 -4.12 -9.89
CA ALA A 1 20.95 -5.06 -9.10
C ALA A 1 20.62 -5.00 -7.60
N ILE A 2 20.69 -3.85 -6.94
CA ILE A 2 20.49 -3.71 -5.48
C ILE A 2 19.09 -4.15 -4.99
N ARG A 3 18.03 -3.95 -5.79
CA ARG A 3 16.67 -4.39 -5.45
C ARG A 3 16.51 -5.92 -5.53
N ARG A 4 17.10 -6.58 -6.53
CA ARG A 4 17.14 -8.05 -6.62
C ARG A 4 17.89 -8.66 -5.43
N GLN A 5 19.00 -8.07 -5.02
CA GLN A 5 19.76 -8.51 -3.84
C GLN A 5 18.95 -8.36 -2.54
N ARG A 6 18.23 -7.22 -2.32
CA ARG A 6 17.38 -7.06 -1.13
C ARG A 6 16.20 -8.05 -1.09
N GLN A 7 15.60 -8.34 -2.22
CA GLN A 7 14.53 -9.35 -2.31
C GLN A 7 15.05 -10.76 -2.11
N MET A 8 16.23 -11.09 -2.63
CA MET A 8 16.90 -12.37 -2.36
C MET A 8 17.22 -12.51 -0.87
N CYS A 9 17.76 -11.49 -0.22
CA CYS A 9 18.06 -11.53 1.22
C CYS A 9 16.81 -11.69 2.12
N ILE A 10 15.65 -11.17 1.71
CA ILE A 10 14.39 -11.38 2.44
C ILE A 10 13.89 -12.81 2.23
N ARG A 11 13.94 -13.34 1.01
CA ARG A 11 13.58 -14.72 0.68
C ARG A 11 14.37 -15.72 1.52
N ASP A 12 15.70 -15.59 1.53
CA ASP A 12 16.59 -16.48 2.26
C ASP A 12 16.34 -16.46 3.78
N ARG A 13 15.88 -15.34 4.32
CA ARG A 13 15.54 -15.19 5.75
C ARG A 13 14.18 -15.76 6.11
N LEU A 14 13.27 -15.88 5.18
CA LEU A 14 11.91 -16.39 5.41
C LEU A 14 11.80 -17.89 5.16
N GLU A 15 12.71 -18.46 4.39
CA GLU A 15 12.70 -19.90 4.07
C GLU A 15 12.72 -20.75 5.34
N GLY A 16 11.84 -21.73 5.41
CA GLY A 16 11.71 -22.66 6.51
C GLY A 16 10.96 -22.15 7.74
N LEU A 17 10.60 -20.85 7.80
CA LEU A 17 9.81 -20.32 8.91
C LEU A 17 8.38 -20.86 8.84
N PRO A 18 7.75 -21.14 10.00
CA PRO A 18 6.33 -21.50 10.05
C PRO A 18 5.47 -20.30 9.66
N VAL A 19 4.34 -20.54 9.01
CA VAL A 19 3.39 -19.47 8.61
C VAL A 19 2.92 -18.65 9.81
N SER A 20 2.86 -19.27 11.01
CA SER A 20 2.49 -18.58 12.26
C SER A 20 3.42 -17.41 12.65
N VAL A 21 4.59 -17.28 12.03
CA VAL A 21 5.45 -16.10 12.24
C VAL A 21 4.72 -14.80 11.89
N PHE A 22 3.76 -14.83 10.97
CA PHE A 22 3.00 -13.66 10.58
C PHE A 22 1.99 -13.20 11.65
N ASP A 23 1.54 -14.08 12.53
CA ASP A 23 0.71 -13.69 13.67
C ASP A 23 1.51 -12.78 14.62
N THR A 24 2.76 -13.16 14.90
CA THR A 24 3.68 -12.33 15.71
C THR A 24 4.02 -11.00 15.04
N VAL A 25 4.12 -10.96 13.71
CA VAL A 25 4.35 -9.71 12.96
C VAL A 25 3.11 -8.84 13.01
N HIS A 26 1.93 -9.42 12.80
CA HIS A 26 0.65 -8.70 12.85
C HIS A 26 0.43 -8.04 14.21
N ASP A 27 0.68 -8.73 15.32
CA ASP A 27 0.52 -8.21 16.68
C ASP A 27 1.39 -6.97 16.99
N LYS A 28 2.46 -6.76 16.20
CA LYS A 28 3.37 -5.61 16.32
C LYS A 28 3.05 -4.47 15.36
N LEU A 29 2.14 -4.68 14.42
CA LEU A 29 1.77 -3.65 13.45
C LEU A 29 0.63 -2.81 14.00
N HIS A 30 0.74 -1.52 13.73
CA HIS A 30 -0.29 -0.56 14.10
C HIS A 30 -0.59 0.34 12.90
N PHE A 31 -1.84 0.73 12.79
CA PHE A 31 -2.21 1.75 11.80
C PHE A 31 -1.50 3.07 12.10
N THR A 32 -1.08 3.74 11.05
CA THR A 32 -0.61 5.12 11.18
C THR A 32 -1.73 5.98 11.79
N LYS A 33 -1.36 6.92 12.65
CA LYS A 33 -2.31 7.85 13.27
C LYS A 33 -3.23 8.46 12.22
N GLY A 34 -4.51 8.52 12.53
CA GLY A 34 -5.53 9.05 11.64
C GLY A 34 -5.97 8.12 10.50
N ALA A 35 -5.36 6.93 10.34
CA ALA A 35 -5.67 6.05 9.22
C ALA A 35 -7.11 5.53 9.25
N LEU A 36 -7.56 5.01 10.37
CA LEU A 36 -8.91 4.45 10.51
C LEU A 36 -9.96 5.54 10.41
N GLU A 37 -9.75 6.67 11.08
CA GLU A 37 -10.64 7.84 11.03
C GLU A 37 -10.73 8.42 9.62
N LEU A 38 -9.63 8.44 8.87
CA LEU A 38 -9.62 8.85 7.46
C LEU A 38 -10.47 7.91 6.62
N ILE A 39 -10.28 6.60 6.76
CA ILE A 39 -11.02 5.58 5.99
C ILE A 39 -12.52 5.69 6.27
N ASP A 40 -12.91 5.78 7.54
CA ASP A 40 -14.31 5.92 7.94
C ASP A 40 -14.92 7.21 7.37
N THR A 41 -14.19 8.32 7.42
CA THR A 41 -14.63 9.60 6.85
C THR A 41 -14.79 9.51 5.33
N LEU A 42 -13.85 8.88 4.63
CA LEU A 42 -13.94 8.67 3.19
C LEU A 42 -15.14 7.81 2.82
N HIS A 43 -15.37 6.71 3.54
CA HIS A 43 -16.54 5.84 3.33
C HIS A 43 -17.86 6.58 3.58
N ALA A 44 -17.95 7.42 4.62
CA ALA A 44 -19.13 8.23 4.89
C ALA A 44 -19.47 9.21 3.73
N HIS A 45 -18.48 9.56 2.91
CA HIS A 45 -18.65 10.39 1.72
C HIS A 45 -18.69 9.58 0.40
N GLY A 46 -18.87 8.27 0.49
CA GLY A 46 -19.01 7.39 -0.68
C GLY A 46 -17.70 7.05 -1.42
N TRP A 47 -16.56 7.39 -0.84
CA TRP A 47 -15.25 7.04 -1.42
C TRP A 47 -14.94 5.57 -1.20
N LYS A 48 -14.07 5.04 -2.06
CA LYS A 48 -13.46 3.72 -1.91
C LYS A 48 -11.98 3.83 -1.62
N VAL A 49 -11.49 2.96 -0.75
CA VAL A 49 -10.10 2.96 -0.30
C VAL A 49 -9.39 1.70 -0.77
N GLY A 50 -8.24 1.88 -1.41
CA GLY A 50 -7.39 0.79 -1.87
C GLY A 50 -5.97 0.89 -1.33
N VAL A 51 -5.35 -0.24 -1.05
CA VAL A 51 -3.97 -0.35 -0.58
C VAL A 51 -3.14 -1.22 -1.52
N VAL A 52 -1.99 -0.72 -1.96
CA VAL A 52 -1.01 -1.49 -2.73
C VAL A 52 0.31 -1.53 -1.98
N SER A 53 0.65 -2.68 -1.44
CA SER A 53 1.78 -2.87 -0.54
C SER A 53 2.86 -3.78 -1.14
N GLY A 54 4.12 -3.41 -0.94
CA GLY A 54 5.25 -4.33 -1.15
C GLY A 54 5.42 -5.38 -0.04
N GLY A 55 4.57 -5.35 0.99
CA GLY A 55 4.47 -6.39 2.02
C GLY A 55 3.81 -7.67 1.51
N PHE A 56 3.31 -8.49 2.42
CA PHE A 56 2.76 -9.80 2.11
C PHE A 56 1.29 -9.92 2.50
N HIS A 57 0.51 -10.63 1.69
CA HIS A 57 -0.91 -10.91 1.92
C HIS A 57 -1.18 -11.51 3.29
N GLU A 58 -0.26 -12.37 3.78
CA GLU A 58 -0.36 -13.05 5.08
C GLU A 58 -0.51 -12.06 6.26
N VAL A 59 -0.09 -10.81 6.05
CA VAL A 59 -0.25 -9.70 7.02
C VAL A 59 -1.28 -8.69 6.54
N VAL A 60 -1.20 -8.29 5.27
CA VAL A 60 -2.04 -7.21 4.71
C VAL A 60 -3.51 -7.60 4.69
N ASP A 61 -3.86 -8.88 4.49
CA ASP A 61 -5.26 -9.34 4.47
C ASP A 61 -5.96 -9.09 5.82
N LYS A 62 -5.27 -9.31 6.94
CA LYS A 62 -5.80 -9.03 8.28
C LYS A 62 -5.99 -7.52 8.51
N LEU A 63 -4.96 -6.73 8.18
CA LEU A 63 -5.03 -5.28 8.30
C LEU A 63 -6.10 -4.67 7.40
N ALA A 64 -6.29 -5.19 6.19
CA ALA A 64 -7.33 -4.73 5.29
C ALA A 64 -8.74 -5.00 5.85
N ALA A 65 -8.94 -6.17 6.47
CA ALA A 65 -10.20 -6.48 7.14
C ALA A 65 -10.46 -5.57 8.35
N GLU A 66 -9.46 -5.36 9.21
CA GLU A 66 -9.56 -4.49 10.39
C GLU A 66 -9.79 -3.02 10.01
N GLY A 67 -9.16 -2.54 8.94
CA GLY A 67 -9.29 -1.17 8.44
C GLY A 67 -10.45 -0.96 7.47
N HIS A 68 -11.28 -1.99 7.21
CA HIS A 68 -12.38 -1.95 6.25
C HIS A 68 -11.93 -1.47 4.85
N ILE A 69 -10.72 -1.84 4.43
CA ILE A 69 -10.15 -1.51 3.11
C ILE A 69 -10.97 -2.20 2.02
N ASP A 70 -11.40 -1.47 0.98
CA ASP A 70 -12.23 -2.03 -0.10
C ASP A 70 -11.42 -2.87 -1.08
N TYR A 71 -10.17 -2.48 -1.37
CA TYR A 71 -9.30 -3.17 -2.33
C TYR A 71 -7.87 -3.24 -1.82
N TRP A 72 -7.21 -4.37 -1.97
CA TRP A 72 -5.78 -4.43 -1.66
C TRP A 72 -5.02 -5.40 -2.54
N ILE A 73 -3.75 -5.10 -2.75
CA ILE A 73 -2.79 -5.93 -3.47
C ILE A 73 -1.50 -5.94 -2.65
N ALA A 74 -0.97 -7.13 -2.40
CA ALA A 74 0.32 -7.34 -1.77
C ALA A 74 1.04 -8.51 -2.44
N ASN A 75 2.30 -8.76 -2.10
CA ASN A 75 2.98 -9.96 -2.52
C ASN A 75 2.41 -11.18 -1.77
N ARG A 76 2.46 -12.36 -2.41
CA ARG A 76 2.05 -13.61 -1.79
C ARG A 76 3.25 -14.54 -1.68
N LEU A 77 3.41 -15.16 -0.52
CA LEU A 77 4.48 -16.13 -0.30
C LEU A 77 4.00 -17.55 -0.60
N GLU A 78 4.91 -18.36 -1.12
CA GLU A 78 4.66 -19.79 -1.30
C GLU A 78 4.82 -20.51 0.03
N VAL A 79 3.86 -21.38 0.34
CA VAL A 79 3.82 -22.21 1.54
C VAL A 79 3.80 -23.67 1.14
N ALA A 80 4.66 -24.48 1.74
CA ALA A 80 4.64 -25.94 1.65
C ALA A 80 4.73 -26.53 3.07
N ASP A 81 3.88 -27.49 3.37
CA ASP A 81 3.84 -28.19 4.68
C ASP A 81 3.80 -27.21 5.89
N GLY A 82 3.04 -26.11 5.79
CA GLY A 82 2.90 -25.10 6.83
C GLY A 82 4.14 -24.21 7.04
N ARG A 83 5.10 -24.26 6.13
CA ARG A 83 6.34 -23.46 6.16
C ARG A 83 6.50 -22.66 4.88
N LEU A 84 7.17 -21.52 5.02
CA LEU A 84 7.53 -20.66 3.90
C LEU A 84 8.66 -21.29 3.09
N THR A 85 8.52 -21.30 1.77
CA THR A 85 9.56 -21.82 0.86
C THR A 85 10.60 -20.77 0.46
N GLY A 86 10.41 -19.53 0.90
CA GLY A 86 11.22 -18.39 0.47
C GLY A 86 10.86 -17.83 -0.92
N LYS A 87 9.88 -18.42 -1.62
CA LYS A 87 9.45 -17.95 -2.94
C LYS A 87 8.25 -17.04 -2.84
N VAL A 88 8.15 -16.10 -3.78
CA VAL A 88 6.99 -15.22 -3.97
C VAL A 88 6.17 -15.72 -5.14
N LEU A 89 4.88 -15.84 -4.96
CA LEU A 89 3.93 -16.27 -5.98
C LEU A 89 3.45 -15.05 -6.80
N GLY A 90 3.34 -15.24 -8.11
CA GLY A 90 2.79 -14.25 -9.02
C GLY A 90 3.69 -13.04 -9.26
N GLU A 91 3.07 -11.94 -9.67
CA GLU A 91 3.76 -10.69 -9.98
C GLU A 91 4.16 -9.96 -8.70
N ILE A 92 5.44 -9.56 -8.63
CA ILE A 92 5.96 -8.81 -7.49
C ILE A 92 5.46 -7.37 -7.55
N VAL A 93 4.89 -6.89 -6.44
CA VAL A 93 4.42 -5.50 -6.31
C VAL A 93 5.59 -4.54 -6.48
N CYS A 94 5.55 -3.81 -7.59
CA CYS A 94 6.51 -2.79 -7.96
C CYS A 94 5.78 -1.49 -8.36
N LYS A 95 6.52 -0.48 -8.79
CA LYS A 95 5.96 0.81 -9.22
C LYS A 95 4.88 0.69 -10.32
N THR A 96 5.05 -0.25 -11.25
CA THR A 96 4.10 -0.51 -12.34
C THR A 96 2.82 -1.13 -11.81
N VAL A 97 2.92 -2.09 -10.90
CA VAL A 97 1.76 -2.74 -10.26
C VAL A 97 0.93 -1.72 -9.49
N LYS A 98 1.57 -0.78 -8.76
CA LYS A 98 0.87 0.27 -8.02
C LYS A 98 0.06 1.18 -8.96
N LEU A 99 0.67 1.62 -10.05
CA LEU A 99 -0.03 2.41 -11.07
C LEU A 99 -1.19 1.65 -11.72
N HIS A 100 -0.96 0.39 -12.07
CA HIS A 100 -2.00 -0.45 -12.67
C HIS A 100 -3.16 -0.70 -11.71
N ALA A 101 -2.89 -0.89 -10.42
CA ALA A 101 -3.93 -1.06 -9.41
C ALA A 101 -4.85 0.16 -9.34
N LEU A 102 -4.29 1.38 -9.25
CA LEU A 102 -5.08 2.61 -9.26
C LEU A 102 -5.98 2.70 -10.49
N ARG A 103 -5.42 2.50 -11.69
CA ARG A 103 -6.18 2.55 -12.95
C ARG A 103 -7.25 1.46 -13.04
N LYS A 104 -6.93 0.24 -12.60
CA LYS A 104 -7.85 -0.89 -12.58
C LYS A 104 -9.06 -0.61 -11.68
N TRP A 105 -8.81 -0.12 -10.48
CA TRP A 105 -9.88 0.17 -9.52
C TRP A 105 -10.74 1.36 -9.96
N ALA A 106 -10.14 2.42 -10.50
CA ALA A 106 -10.90 3.52 -11.09
C ALA A 106 -11.83 3.01 -12.20
N LYS A 107 -11.32 2.14 -13.10
CA LYS A 107 -12.13 1.53 -14.16
C LYS A 107 -13.24 0.62 -13.61
N GLN A 108 -12.97 -0.17 -12.58
CA GLN A 108 -13.96 -1.05 -11.95
C GLN A 108 -15.10 -0.26 -11.27
N LEU A 109 -14.78 0.93 -10.77
CA LEU A 109 -15.75 1.83 -10.13
C LEU A 109 -16.43 2.77 -11.13
N ASP A 110 -16.07 2.67 -12.40
CA ASP A 110 -16.55 3.56 -13.48
C ASP A 110 -16.34 5.06 -13.16
N ILE A 111 -15.19 5.38 -12.58
CA ILE A 111 -14.79 6.75 -12.28
C ILE A 111 -13.61 7.17 -13.15
N PRO A 112 -13.55 8.44 -13.61
CA PRO A 112 -12.38 8.94 -14.33
C PRO A 112 -11.19 9.11 -13.40
N MET A 113 -9.96 9.09 -13.95
CA MET A 113 -8.74 9.33 -13.19
C MET A 113 -8.72 10.71 -12.50
N SER A 114 -9.49 11.68 -13.00
CA SER A 114 -9.68 12.99 -12.37
C SER A 114 -10.41 12.95 -11.01
N GLN A 115 -10.94 11.81 -10.64
CA GLN A 115 -11.57 11.59 -9.32
C GLN A 115 -10.76 10.64 -8.43
N THR A 116 -9.47 10.50 -8.69
CA THR A 116 -8.60 9.63 -7.92
C THR A 116 -7.61 10.42 -7.07
N VAL A 117 -7.28 9.87 -5.91
CA VAL A 117 -6.24 10.38 -5.02
C VAL A 117 -5.24 9.26 -4.75
N ALA A 118 -3.97 9.57 -4.76
CA ALA A 118 -2.92 8.62 -4.43
C ALA A 118 -2.02 9.19 -3.34
N VAL A 119 -1.76 8.38 -2.31
CA VAL A 119 -0.89 8.73 -1.19
C VAL A 119 0.27 7.74 -1.14
N GLY A 120 1.50 8.21 -1.01
CA GLY A 120 2.67 7.35 -0.95
C GLY A 120 3.89 8.04 -0.34
N ASP A 121 4.86 7.24 0.08
CA ASP A 121 6.08 7.72 0.77
C ASP A 121 7.37 7.42 0.00
N GLY A 122 7.33 6.51 -0.95
CA GLY A 122 8.49 5.97 -1.63
C GLY A 122 8.60 6.33 -3.11
N ALA A 123 9.80 6.17 -3.65
CA ALA A 123 10.05 6.38 -5.08
C ALA A 123 9.28 5.40 -6.00
N ASN A 124 8.84 4.26 -5.45
CA ASN A 124 8.00 3.30 -6.15
C ASN A 124 6.52 3.73 -6.23
N ASP A 125 6.11 4.75 -5.48
CA ASP A 125 4.77 5.33 -5.51
C ASP A 125 4.65 6.47 -6.54
N ILE A 126 5.76 7.04 -6.98
CA ILE A 126 5.80 8.21 -7.87
C ILE A 126 4.90 8.04 -9.11
N PRO A 127 4.95 6.94 -9.89
CA PRO A 127 4.09 6.81 -11.05
C PRO A 127 2.60 6.79 -10.71
N MET A 128 2.22 6.22 -9.57
CA MET A 128 0.84 6.20 -9.09
C MET A 128 0.42 7.61 -8.62
N ILE A 129 1.26 8.28 -7.84
CA ILE A 129 1.07 9.66 -7.37
C ILE A 129 0.86 10.62 -8.55
N GLN A 130 1.69 10.54 -9.57
CA GLN A 130 1.62 11.41 -10.76
C GLN A 130 0.43 11.10 -11.68
N ALA A 131 -0.11 9.90 -11.62
CA ALA A 131 -1.26 9.50 -12.45
C ALA A 131 -2.62 9.82 -11.79
N ALA A 132 -2.66 10.01 -10.50
CA ALA A 132 -3.87 10.42 -9.79
C ALA A 132 -4.22 11.89 -10.08
N SER A 133 -5.46 12.28 -9.84
CA SER A 133 -5.87 13.69 -9.90
C SER A 133 -5.24 14.52 -8.79
N LEU A 134 -5.02 13.92 -7.63
CA LEU A 134 -4.30 14.50 -6.52
C LEU A 134 -3.30 13.47 -6.00
N GLY A 135 -2.03 13.76 -6.15
CA GLY A 135 -0.94 12.96 -5.65
C GLY A 135 -0.34 13.56 -4.38
N ILE A 136 -0.36 12.81 -3.29
CA ILE A 136 0.12 13.26 -1.97
C ILE A 136 1.37 12.46 -1.56
N ALA A 137 2.44 13.16 -1.25
CA ALA A 137 3.62 12.59 -0.62
C ALA A 137 3.49 12.64 0.91
N PHE A 138 3.34 11.48 1.55
CA PHE A 138 3.14 11.38 3.00
C PHE A 138 4.43 10.98 3.72
N CYS A 139 4.98 11.85 4.55
CA CYS A 139 6.25 11.65 5.27
C CYS A 139 7.34 11.10 4.34
N ALA A 140 7.36 11.58 3.11
CA ALA A 140 8.13 11.01 2.01
C ALA A 140 9.53 11.62 1.90
N LYS A 141 10.39 10.91 1.19
CA LYS A 141 11.72 11.44 0.83
C LYS A 141 11.59 12.61 -0.16
N PRO A 142 12.56 13.55 -0.21
CA PRO A 142 12.51 14.74 -1.07
C PRO A 142 12.16 14.44 -2.53
N LYS A 143 12.69 13.37 -3.10
CA LYS A 143 12.40 12.96 -4.48
C LYS A 143 10.91 12.66 -4.72
N THR A 144 10.24 12.07 -3.76
CA THR A 144 8.82 11.74 -3.84
C THR A 144 7.98 12.99 -3.62
N GLN A 145 8.39 13.86 -2.69
CA GLN A 145 7.73 15.14 -2.46
C GLN A 145 7.75 16.05 -3.71
N LEU A 146 8.88 16.12 -4.41
CA LEU A 146 9.01 16.88 -5.66
C LEU A 146 8.15 16.36 -6.81
N ALA A 147 7.73 15.10 -6.75
CA ALA A 147 6.92 14.45 -7.79
C ALA A 147 5.42 14.46 -7.47
N ALA A 148 5.02 14.89 -6.28
CA ALA A 148 3.65 14.95 -5.82
C ALA A 148 3.08 16.37 -5.97
N ASP A 149 1.76 16.47 -5.99
CA ASP A 149 1.07 17.77 -5.99
C ASP A 149 1.16 18.42 -4.62
N GLU A 150 1.06 17.61 -3.55
CA GLU A 150 1.08 18.07 -2.16
C GLU A 150 1.97 17.15 -1.30
N ALA A 151 2.46 17.70 -0.19
CA ALA A 151 3.29 16.96 0.76
C ALA A 151 2.79 17.14 2.20
N ILE A 152 2.60 16.02 2.90
CA ILE A 152 2.27 15.98 4.33
C ILE A 152 3.49 15.44 5.07
N ASN A 153 4.06 16.27 5.96
CA ASN A 153 5.24 15.90 6.74
C ASN A 153 4.90 15.62 8.21
N ASP A 154 3.70 15.87 8.64
CA ASP A 154 3.17 15.39 9.92
C ASP A 154 2.64 13.97 9.74
N ARG A 155 2.94 13.10 10.72
CA ARG A 155 2.56 11.67 10.66
C ARG A 155 1.13 11.46 11.16
N ASP A 156 0.19 12.19 10.54
CA ASP A 156 -1.25 12.05 10.77
C ASP A 156 -1.97 12.02 9.41
N LEU A 157 -2.60 10.90 9.08
CA LEU A 157 -3.26 10.72 7.79
C LEU A 157 -4.55 11.54 7.66
N MET A 158 -5.09 12.08 8.75
CA MET A 158 -6.26 12.97 8.69
C MET A 158 -5.98 14.24 7.88
N HIS A 159 -4.72 14.67 7.78
CA HIS A 159 -4.34 15.82 6.95
C HIS A 159 -4.60 15.62 5.45
N VAL A 160 -4.81 14.40 4.99
CA VAL A 160 -5.28 14.15 3.61
C VAL A 160 -6.59 14.88 3.33
N LEU A 161 -7.50 14.95 4.32
CA LEU A 161 -8.79 15.62 4.17
C LEU A 161 -8.69 17.12 3.91
N ASP A 162 -7.60 17.76 4.35
CA ASP A 162 -7.40 19.20 4.15
C ASP A 162 -7.25 19.54 2.66
N TYR A 163 -6.78 18.58 1.86
CA TYR A 163 -6.61 18.73 0.41
C TYR A 163 -7.83 18.27 -0.40
N LEU A 164 -8.72 17.46 0.19
CA LEU A 164 -9.95 16.98 -0.48
C LEU A 164 -11.10 17.97 -0.43
N ARG A 165 -11.01 19.01 0.40
CA ARG A 165 -12.06 20.03 0.60
C ARG A 165 -11.93 21.24 -0.32
N ARG A 166 -10.99 21.21 -1.26
CA ARG A 166 -10.75 22.32 -2.21
C ARG A 166 -11.49 22.14 -3.52
#